data_aaf01d55df2d63c07a6e8d6b4cdbb69b
#
_entry.id   aaf01d55df2d63c07a6e8d6b4cdbb69b
#
_cell.length_a   1.000
_cell.length_b   1.000
_cell.length_c   1.000
_cell.angle_alpha   90.00
_cell.angle_beta   90.00
_cell.angle_gamma   90.00
#
_symmetry.space_group_name_H-M   'P 1'
#
loop_
_entity.id
_entity.type
_entity.pdbx_description
1 polymer ?
#
loop_
_entity_poly.entity_id
_entity_poly.type
_entity_poly.pdbx_seq_one_letter_code
_entity_poly.pdbx_strand_id
1 'polypeptide(L)'
;MPSSDWIAFWDTKHPIYVNERHQVAHFRRIARDIAQYAPEGGHGVMLDYGCGEAQSADLVAEKLARLILCEPAPNVRATLAGRFAGNGRIVVRKPEDVATMPARSLDVVVMHSVLQYLSASDLDALLALFYRLLKPGGLFVLGDVIPRKVSALGDALALLRFGRQEGFTRAAVYGLVRTRFSKYWRLRKSMGLARYDDAEITAKLEAAGFTVERAATNIGHNDKRMTFLARTR
;
A
#
# COMPACT_ATOMS: atom_id res chain seq x y z
N MET A 1 8.97 2.55 -11.59
CA MET A 1 8.68 1.14 -11.22
C MET A 1 9.64 0.71 -10.14
N PRO A 2 9.20 -0.07 -9.08
CA PRO A 2 10.13 -0.69 -8.15
C PRO A 2 11.19 -1.44 -8.93
N SER A 3 12.42 -1.53 -8.40
CA SER A 3 13.47 -2.31 -9.06
C SER A 3 12.99 -3.75 -9.30
N SER A 4 13.49 -4.38 -10.36
CA SER A 4 13.18 -5.78 -10.70
C SER A 4 13.37 -6.75 -9.53
N ASP A 5 14.35 -6.46 -8.65
CA ASP A 5 14.66 -7.29 -7.48
C ASP A 5 13.54 -7.27 -6.42
N TRP A 6 12.92 -6.09 -6.18
CA TRP A 6 11.79 -6.00 -5.28
C TRP A 6 10.56 -6.69 -5.84
N ILE A 7 10.28 -6.53 -7.16
CA ILE A 7 9.17 -7.23 -7.82
C ILE A 7 9.40 -8.74 -7.73
N ALA A 8 10.60 -9.23 -8.08
CA ALA A 8 10.96 -10.65 -8.01
C ALA A 8 10.85 -11.20 -6.57
N PHE A 9 11.25 -10.40 -5.56
CA PHE A 9 11.07 -10.79 -4.16
C PHE A 9 9.59 -10.98 -3.83
N TRP A 10 8.74 -10.00 -4.15
CA TRP A 10 7.31 -10.05 -3.84
C TRP A 10 6.54 -11.09 -4.67
N ASP A 11 7.10 -11.51 -5.81
CA ASP A 11 6.52 -12.56 -6.68
C ASP A 11 6.77 -13.98 -6.16
N THR A 12 7.44 -14.14 -5.03
CA THR A 12 7.71 -15.43 -4.38
C THR A 12 6.95 -15.59 -3.07
N LYS A 13 6.67 -16.84 -2.68
CA LYS A 13 6.16 -17.12 -1.33
C LYS A 13 7.25 -16.78 -0.31
N HIS A 14 6.98 -15.82 0.56
CA HIS A 14 7.90 -15.41 1.62
C HIS A 14 7.16 -15.26 2.95
N PRO A 15 7.76 -15.74 4.05
CA PRO A 15 7.13 -15.71 5.36
C PRO A 15 7.38 -14.37 6.05
N ILE A 16 6.79 -13.27 5.54
CA ILE A 16 6.81 -11.98 6.25
C ILE A 16 5.79 -11.95 7.39
N TYR A 17 4.75 -12.78 7.29
CA TYR A 17 3.77 -12.95 8.35
C TYR A 17 4.24 -14.01 9.35
N VAL A 18 4.00 -13.77 10.64
CA VAL A 18 4.43 -14.69 11.69
C VAL A 18 3.55 -15.94 11.75
N ASN A 19 2.28 -15.82 11.33
CA ASN A 19 1.33 -16.90 11.12
C ASN A 19 0.13 -16.41 10.29
N GLU A 20 -0.80 -17.31 9.95
CA GLU A 20 -2.00 -17.02 9.20
C GLU A 20 -2.91 -15.98 9.88
N ARG A 21 -3.09 -16.08 11.21
CA ARG A 21 -3.89 -15.10 11.97
C ARG A 21 -3.34 -13.69 11.84
N HIS A 22 -2.02 -13.51 11.89
CA HIS A 22 -1.39 -12.22 11.64
C HIS A 22 -1.69 -11.74 10.21
N GLN A 23 -1.55 -12.62 9.22
CA GLN A 23 -1.80 -12.28 7.81
C GLN A 23 -3.25 -11.81 7.61
N VAL A 24 -4.23 -12.57 8.10
CA VAL A 24 -5.65 -12.22 8.00
C VAL A 24 -5.96 -10.89 8.71
N ALA A 25 -5.48 -10.73 9.95
CA ALA A 25 -5.69 -9.50 10.72
C ALA A 25 -5.06 -8.28 10.01
N HIS A 26 -3.85 -8.44 9.46
CA HIS A 26 -3.13 -7.40 8.73
C HIS A 26 -3.91 -6.93 7.50
N PHE A 27 -4.31 -7.83 6.61
CA PHE A 27 -5.06 -7.46 5.40
C PHE A 27 -6.44 -6.89 5.73
N ARG A 28 -7.13 -7.45 6.72
CA ARG A 28 -8.43 -6.92 7.16
C ARG A 28 -8.31 -5.50 7.72
N ARG A 29 -7.26 -5.22 8.51
CA ARG A 29 -7.01 -3.88 9.03
C ARG A 29 -6.73 -2.89 7.90
N ILE A 30 -5.84 -3.21 6.98
CA ILE A 30 -5.52 -2.35 5.82
C ILE A 30 -6.77 -2.10 4.99
N ALA A 31 -7.54 -3.14 4.66
CA ALA A 31 -8.76 -2.99 3.86
C ALA A 31 -9.79 -2.07 4.55
N ARG A 32 -9.99 -2.19 5.87
CA ARG A 32 -10.87 -1.29 6.63
C ARG A 32 -10.38 0.16 6.61
N ASP A 33 -9.07 0.35 6.77
CA ASP A 33 -8.48 1.68 6.78
C ASP A 33 -8.51 2.31 5.37
N ILE A 34 -8.35 1.55 4.30
CA ILE A 34 -8.51 2.01 2.91
C ILE A 34 -9.99 2.32 2.60
N ALA A 35 -10.90 1.47 3.04
CA ALA A 35 -12.33 1.60 2.76
C ALA A 35 -12.96 2.90 3.30
N GLN A 36 -12.34 3.56 4.29
CA GLN A 36 -12.79 4.85 4.78
C GLN A 36 -12.56 6.01 3.79
N TYR A 37 -11.69 5.83 2.80
CA TYR A 37 -11.43 6.80 1.73
C TYR A 37 -12.32 6.59 0.50
N ALA A 38 -13.20 5.58 0.51
CA ALA A 38 -14.16 5.39 -0.57
C ALA A 38 -15.12 6.59 -0.64
N PRO A 39 -15.41 7.12 -1.84
CA PRO A 39 -16.39 8.18 -1.98
C PRO A 39 -17.77 7.74 -1.47
N GLU A 40 -18.52 8.67 -0.91
CA GLU A 40 -19.89 8.41 -0.48
C GLU A 40 -20.78 7.98 -1.65
N GLY A 41 -21.87 7.25 -1.36
CA GLY A 41 -22.86 6.83 -2.35
C GLY A 41 -22.53 5.56 -3.13
N GLY A 42 -21.35 4.97 -2.96
CA GLY A 42 -21.01 3.66 -3.56
C GLY A 42 -20.73 3.67 -5.07
N HIS A 43 -20.62 4.84 -5.69
CA HIS A 43 -20.41 4.98 -7.15
C HIS A 43 -18.96 5.26 -7.54
N GLY A 44 -18.05 5.34 -6.58
CA GLY A 44 -16.66 5.68 -6.81
C GLY A 44 -15.86 4.59 -7.53
N VAL A 45 -14.82 5.01 -8.25
CA VAL A 45 -13.80 4.15 -8.85
C VAL A 45 -12.49 4.38 -8.12
N MET A 46 -11.94 3.33 -7.49
CA MET A 46 -10.68 3.38 -6.74
C MET A 46 -9.63 2.50 -7.41
N LEU A 47 -8.40 3.02 -7.46
CA LEU A 47 -7.20 2.26 -7.81
C LEU A 47 -6.38 1.99 -6.54
N ASP A 48 -6.05 0.73 -6.26
CA ASP A 48 -5.05 0.32 -5.27
C ASP A 48 -3.78 -0.10 -6.02
N TYR A 49 -2.75 0.75 -5.99
CA TYR A 49 -1.52 0.58 -6.78
C TYR A 49 -0.42 -0.08 -5.94
N GLY A 50 0.00 -1.27 -6.37
CA GLY A 50 0.90 -2.13 -5.61
C GLY A 50 0.16 -2.83 -4.47
N CYS A 51 -1.03 -3.34 -4.76
CA CYS A 51 -1.97 -3.88 -3.77
C CYS A 51 -1.49 -5.18 -3.09
N GLY A 52 -0.44 -5.84 -3.61
CA GLY A 52 0.04 -7.12 -3.09
C GLY A 52 -1.05 -8.19 -3.14
N GLU A 53 -1.11 -9.03 -2.11
CA GLU A 53 -2.09 -10.12 -2.04
C GLU A 53 -3.55 -9.65 -1.83
N ALA A 54 -3.79 -8.44 -1.35
CA ALA A 54 -5.09 -7.80 -1.16
C ALA A 54 -6.21 -8.74 -0.68
N GLN A 55 -5.92 -9.60 0.32
CA GLN A 55 -6.79 -10.73 0.72
C GLN A 55 -8.20 -10.29 1.16
N SER A 56 -8.37 -9.06 1.62
CA SER A 56 -9.64 -8.50 2.08
C SER A 56 -10.13 -7.34 1.18
N ALA A 57 -9.77 -7.35 -0.11
CA ALA A 57 -10.17 -6.28 -1.05
C ALA A 57 -11.68 -6.21 -1.28
N ASP A 58 -12.41 -7.31 -1.04
CA ASP A 58 -13.86 -7.36 -1.02
C ASP A 58 -14.48 -6.31 -0.08
N LEU A 59 -13.93 -6.10 1.11
CA LEU A 59 -14.37 -5.07 2.07
C LEU A 59 -14.27 -3.64 1.51
N VAL A 60 -13.29 -3.39 0.66
CA VAL A 60 -13.13 -2.10 -0.03
C VAL A 60 -14.12 -2.00 -1.18
N ALA A 61 -14.23 -3.07 -1.98
CA ALA A 61 -15.08 -3.13 -3.16
C ALA A 61 -16.57 -2.98 -2.84
N GLU A 62 -17.01 -3.42 -1.65
CA GLU A 62 -18.40 -3.24 -1.19
C GLU A 62 -18.84 -1.77 -1.15
N LYS A 63 -17.89 -0.85 -0.96
CA LYS A 63 -18.14 0.61 -0.89
C LYS A 63 -17.95 1.34 -2.23
N LEU A 64 -17.71 0.62 -3.32
CA LEU A 64 -17.32 1.19 -4.61
C LEU A 64 -18.17 0.65 -5.76
N ALA A 65 -18.29 1.42 -6.83
CA ALA A 65 -18.73 0.90 -8.12
C ALA A 65 -17.65 -0.01 -8.71
N ARG A 66 -16.36 0.36 -8.55
CA ARG A 66 -15.23 -0.43 -9.05
C ARG A 66 -13.97 -0.24 -8.21
N LEU A 67 -13.32 -1.34 -7.88
CA LEU A 67 -11.97 -1.39 -7.33
C LEU A 67 -11.01 -1.98 -8.36
N ILE A 68 -9.97 -1.24 -8.71
CA ILE A 68 -8.89 -1.66 -9.60
C ILE A 68 -7.70 -2.03 -8.73
N LEU A 69 -7.32 -3.31 -8.73
CA LEU A 69 -6.13 -3.82 -8.05
C LEU A 69 -4.98 -3.85 -9.04
N CYS A 70 -3.97 -3.01 -8.85
CA CYS A 70 -2.78 -2.97 -9.69
C CYS A 70 -1.61 -3.67 -8.97
N GLU A 71 -1.08 -4.75 -9.58
CA GLU A 71 0.04 -5.50 -9.00
C GLU A 71 1.10 -5.80 -10.08
N PRO A 72 2.37 -5.37 -9.89
CA PRO A 72 3.44 -5.64 -10.84
C PRO A 72 3.89 -7.10 -10.84
N ALA A 73 3.85 -7.81 -9.69
CA ALA A 73 4.31 -9.19 -9.54
C ALA A 73 3.35 -10.17 -10.26
N PRO A 74 3.81 -10.91 -11.29
CA PRO A 74 2.92 -11.68 -12.17
C PRO A 74 2.21 -12.84 -11.46
N ASN A 75 2.88 -13.57 -10.56
CA ASN A 75 2.26 -14.69 -9.85
C ASN A 75 1.24 -14.21 -8.81
N VAL A 76 1.54 -13.09 -8.11
CA VAL A 76 0.59 -12.46 -7.20
C VAL A 76 -0.62 -11.96 -7.97
N ARG A 77 -0.41 -11.30 -9.11
CA ARG A 77 -1.49 -10.82 -9.97
C ARG A 77 -2.37 -11.95 -10.50
N ALA A 78 -1.79 -13.07 -10.92
CA ALA A 78 -2.55 -14.25 -11.36
C ALA A 78 -3.41 -14.82 -10.21
N THR A 79 -2.85 -14.87 -8.99
CA THR A 79 -3.59 -15.30 -7.79
C THR A 79 -4.76 -14.37 -7.49
N LEU A 80 -4.58 -13.05 -7.58
CA LEU A 80 -5.65 -12.06 -7.42
C LEU A 80 -6.75 -12.23 -8.48
N ALA A 81 -6.37 -12.38 -9.74
CA ALA A 81 -7.31 -12.59 -10.84
C ALA A 81 -8.18 -13.84 -10.62
N GLY A 82 -7.58 -14.93 -10.18
CA GLY A 82 -8.32 -16.15 -9.82
C GLY A 82 -9.25 -15.96 -8.62
N ARG A 83 -8.75 -15.30 -7.56
CA ARG A 83 -9.52 -15.06 -6.32
C ARG A 83 -10.78 -14.21 -6.57
N PHE A 84 -10.67 -13.19 -7.40
CA PHE A 84 -11.74 -12.23 -7.63
C PHE A 84 -12.48 -12.40 -8.98
N ALA A 85 -12.27 -13.51 -9.69
CA ALA A 85 -12.88 -13.77 -11.00
C ALA A 85 -14.42 -13.65 -11.01
N GLY A 86 -15.08 -13.98 -9.89
CA GLY A 86 -16.54 -13.86 -9.74
C GLY A 86 -17.03 -12.52 -9.18
N ASN A 87 -16.14 -11.59 -8.83
CA ASN A 87 -16.51 -10.31 -8.25
C ASN A 87 -16.57 -9.22 -9.33
N GLY A 88 -17.77 -8.85 -9.77
CA GLY A 88 -17.98 -7.87 -10.84
C GLY A 88 -17.48 -6.44 -10.52
N ARG A 89 -17.15 -6.14 -9.26
CA ARG A 89 -16.63 -4.83 -8.83
C ARG A 89 -15.11 -4.77 -8.81
N ILE A 90 -14.40 -5.91 -8.80
CA ILE A 90 -12.94 -5.97 -8.71
C ILE A 90 -12.34 -6.28 -10.08
N VAL A 91 -11.38 -5.46 -10.49
CA VAL A 91 -10.63 -5.64 -11.74
C VAL A 91 -9.15 -5.67 -11.41
N VAL A 92 -8.44 -6.71 -11.84
CA VAL A 92 -6.98 -6.84 -11.65
C VAL A 92 -6.26 -6.34 -12.90
N ARG A 93 -5.24 -5.50 -12.71
CA ARG A 93 -4.45 -4.86 -13.79
C ARG A 93 -2.95 -4.95 -13.50
N LYS A 94 -2.15 -4.90 -14.54
CA LYS A 94 -0.70 -4.63 -14.45
C LYS A 94 -0.43 -3.12 -14.59
N PRO A 95 0.74 -2.63 -14.18
CA PRO A 95 1.07 -1.20 -14.25
C PRO A 95 0.92 -0.59 -15.65
N GLU A 96 1.26 -1.33 -16.71
CA GLU A 96 1.16 -0.85 -18.09
C GLU A 96 -0.29 -0.60 -18.49
N ASP A 97 -1.23 -1.43 -18.03
CA ASP A 97 -2.67 -1.23 -18.27
C ASP A 97 -3.17 0.05 -17.56
N VAL A 98 -2.68 0.30 -16.34
CA VAL A 98 -3.02 1.53 -15.58
C VAL A 98 -2.46 2.76 -16.28
N ALA A 99 -1.24 2.68 -16.83
CA ALA A 99 -0.62 3.80 -17.54
C ALA A 99 -1.42 4.26 -18.77
N THR A 100 -2.20 3.37 -19.38
CA THR A 100 -3.03 3.66 -20.57
C THR A 100 -4.47 4.04 -20.24
N MET A 101 -4.86 4.07 -18.97
CA MET A 101 -6.21 4.46 -18.57
C MET A 101 -6.51 5.92 -18.95
N PRO A 102 -7.80 6.22 -19.26
CA PRO A 102 -8.22 7.58 -19.55
C PRO A 102 -7.90 8.56 -18.41
N ALA A 103 -7.54 9.79 -18.75
CA ALA A 103 -7.40 10.87 -17.78
C ALA A 103 -8.73 11.10 -17.04
N ARG A 104 -8.66 11.54 -15.78
CA ARG A 104 -9.83 11.89 -14.96
C ARG A 104 -10.87 10.76 -14.85
N SER A 105 -10.40 9.51 -14.75
CA SER A 105 -11.25 8.32 -14.66
C SER A 105 -11.38 7.74 -13.25
N LEU A 106 -10.57 8.22 -12.30
CA LEU A 106 -10.52 7.72 -10.93
C LEU A 106 -10.99 8.79 -9.93
N ASP A 107 -11.72 8.34 -8.91
CA ASP A 107 -12.08 9.16 -7.76
C ASP A 107 -11.01 9.11 -6.67
N VAL A 108 -10.42 7.93 -6.47
CA VAL A 108 -9.39 7.69 -5.45
C VAL A 108 -8.27 6.83 -6.03
N VAL A 109 -7.03 7.18 -5.70
CA VAL A 109 -5.85 6.33 -5.86
C VAL A 109 -5.27 6.06 -4.48
N VAL A 110 -4.98 4.81 -4.16
CA VAL A 110 -4.26 4.41 -2.97
C VAL A 110 -2.92 3.81 -3.39
N MET A 111 -1.84 4.19 -2.71
CA MET A 111 -0.54 3.54 -2.79
C MET A 111 -0.03 3.29 -1.36
N HIS A 112 -0.15 2.05 -0.89
CA HIS A 112 0.20 1.67 0.48
C HIS A 112 1.40 0.73 0.51
N SER A 113 2.39 1.01 1.35
CA SER A 113 3.62 0.19 1.52
C SER A 113 4.43 -0.03 0.22
N VAL A 114 4.37 0.89 -0.75
CA VAL A 114 5.09 0.81 -2.04
C VAL A 114 6.24 1.80 -2.12
N LEU A 115 6.05 3.02 -1.60
CA LEU A 115 6.99 4.14 -1.71
C LEU A 115 8.43 3.77 -1.34
N GLN A 116 8.61 2.92 -0.32
CA GLN A 116 9.92 2.52 0.17
C GLN A 116 10.77 1.74 -0.85
N TYR A 117 10.19 1.26 -1.93
CA TYR A 117 10.84 0.48 -3.00
C TYR A 117 11.08 1.28 -4.28
N LEU A 118 10.64 2.54 -4.31
CA LEU A 118 10.73 3.40 -5.48
C LEU A 118 12.00 4.26 -5.46
N SER A 119 12.58 4.48 -6.64
CA SER A 119 13.52 5.58 -6.83
C SER A 119 12.80 6.93 -6.82
N ALA A 120 13.55 8.03 -6.68
CA ALA A 120 12.96 9.37 -6.74
C ALA A 120 12.27 9.63 -8.09
N SER A 121 12.91 9.21 -9.20
CA SER A 121 12.36 9.36 -10.55
C SER A 121 11.11 8.51 -10.78
N ASP A 122 11.05 7.30 -10.20
CA ASP A 122 9.85 6.45 -10.28
C ASP A 122 8.68 7.07 -9.52
N LEU A 123 8.95 7.63 -8.34
CA LEU A 123 7.93 8.35 -7.58
C LEU A 123 7.39 9.54 -8.38
N ASP A 124 8.27 10.37 -8.94
CA ASP A 124 7.86 11.56 -9.69
C ASP A 124 7.00 11.17 -10.92
N ALA A 125 7.37 10.10 -11.62
CA ALA A 125 6.58 9.55 -12.73
C ALA A 125 5.20 9.03 -12.29
N LEU A 126 5.12 8.35 -11.16
CA LEU A 126 3.85 7.86 -10.60
C LEU A 126 2.96 9.00 -10.12
N LEU A 127 3.53 10.03 -9.49
CA LEU A 127 2.76 11.21 -9.08
C LEU A 127 2.13 11.93 -10.28
N ALA A 128 2.87 12.11 -11.37
CA ALA A 128 2.35 12.67 -12.61
C ALA A 128 1.23 11.78 -13.21
N LEU A 129 1.41 10.47 -13.20
CA LEU A 129 0.41 9.51 -13.66
C LEU A 129 -0.86 9.60 -12.82
N PHE A 130 -0.75 9.57 -11.49
CA PHE A 130 -1.91 9.61 -10.60
C PHE A 130 -2.66 10.94 -10.68
N TYR A 131 -1.93 12.06 -10.81
CA TYR A 131 -2.55 13.36 -11.04
C TYR A 131 -3.37 13.39 -12.33
N ARG A 132 -2.86 12.81 -13.42
CA ARG A 132 -3.57 12.69 -14.70
C ARG A 132 -4.82 11.82 -14.59
N LEU A 133 -4.76 10.70 -13.84
CA LEU A 133 -5.85 9.72 -13.75
C LEU A 133 -6.98 10.18 -12.84
N LEU A 134 -6.66 10.96 -11.80
CA LEU A 134 -7.66 11.46 -10.86
C LEU A 134 -8.56 12.53 -11.49
N LYS A 135 -9.83 12.48 -11.13
CA LYS A 135 -10.80 13.54 -11.42
C LYS A 135 -10.43 14.84 -10.69
N PRO A 136 -10.93 16.02 -11.11
CA PRO A 136 -10.85 17.23 -10.28
C PRO A 136 -11.40 16.97 -8.88
N GLY A 137 -10.66 17.37 -7.84
CA GLY A 137 -10.99 17.07 -6.44
C GLY A 137 -10.75 15.63 -6.01
N GLY A 138 -10.27 14.75 -6.90
CA GLY A 138 -9.95 13.36 -6.61
C GLY A 138 -8.83 13.21 -5.59
N LEU A 139 -8.82 12.11 -4.88
CA LEU A 139 -7.94 11.87 -3.73
C LEU A 139 -6.85 10.83 -4.05
N PHE A 140 -5.60 11.20 -3.84
CA PHE A 140 -4.48 10.27 -3.73
C PHE A 140 -4.13 10.04 -2.25
N VAL A 141 -4.13 8.78 -1.82
CA VAL A 141 -3.76 8.34 -0.46
C VAL A 141 -2.42 7.62 -0.53
N LEU A 142 -1.40 8.24 0.04
CA LEU A 142 -0.06 7.67 0.15
C LEU A 142 0.16 7.14 1.58
N GLY A 143 0.05 5.83 1.75
CA GLY A 143 0.10 5.17 3.06
C GLY A 143 1.42 4.46 3.35
N ASP A 144 1.70 4.27 4.65
CA ASP A 144 2.86 3.55 5.20
C ASP A 144 4.22 4.19 4.83
N VAL A 145 4.27 5.51 4.74
CA VAL A 145 5.52 6.23 4.52
C VAL A 145 6.43 6.07 5.73
N ILE A 146 7.68 5.63 5.48
CA ILE A 146 8.67 5.37 6.52
C ILE A 146 9.38 6.66 6.91
N PRO A 147 9.22 7.16 8.16
CA PRO A 147 9.98 8.30 8.63
C PRO A 147 11.48 8.01 8.71
N ARG A 148 12.33 9.02 8.48
CA ARG A 148 13.80 8.89 8.63
C ARG A 148 14.21 8.42 10.02
N LYS A 149 13.50 8.89 11.06
CA LYS A 149 13.82 8.62 12.47
C LYS A 149 13.17 7.36 13.05
N VAL A 150 12.50 6.52 12.23
CA VAL A 150 11.92 5.26 12.72
C VAL A 150 13.02 4.27 13.06
N SER A 151 12.92 3.67 14.26
CA SER A 151 13.83 2.62 14.73
C SER A 151 13.22 1.22 14.52
N ALA A 152 14.10 0.22 14.34
CA ALA A 152 13.66 -1.18 14.28
C ALA A 152 12.94 -1.63 15.58
N LEU A 153 13.30 -1.02 16.72
CA LEU A 153 12.62 -1.26 17.99
C LEU A 153 11.17 -0.74 17.97
N GLY A 154 10.93 0.43 17.34
CA GLY A 154 9.58 0.97 17.17
C GLY A 154 8.69 0.05 16.34
N ASP A 155 9.22 -0.47 15.22
CA ASP A 155 8.51 -1.45 14.37
C ASP A 155 8.21 -2.75 15.14
N ALA A 156 9.16 -3.24 15.95
CA ALA A 156 8.97 -4.44 16.76
C ALA A 156 7.87 -4.24 17.83
N LEU A 157 7.87 -3.10 18.51
CA LEU A 157 6.84 -2.76 19.49
C LEU A 157 5.45 -2.61 18.87
N ALA A 158 5.36 -2.03 17.67
CA ALA A 158 4.11 -1.94 16.93
C ALA A 158 3.55 -3.34 16.61
N LEU A 159 4.41 -4.27 16.14
CA LEU A 159 4.02 -5.66 15.89
C LEU A 159 3.56 -6.38 17.16
N LEU A 160 4.25 -6.18 18.28
CA LEU A 160 3.87 -6.81 19.55
C LEU A 160 2.53 -6.27 20.09
N ARG A 161 2.31 -4.95 19.96
CA ARG A 161 1.02 -4.33 20.32
C ARG A 161 -0.10 -4.87 19.45
N PHE A 162 0.10 -4.94 18.13
CA PHE A 162 -0.85 -5.54 17.22
C PHE A 162 -1.11 -7.00 17.52
N GLY A 163 -0.05 -7.80 17.81
CA GLY A 163 -0.17 -9.20 18.22
C GLY A 163 -0.98 -9.39 19.50
N ARG A 164 -0.88 -8.43 20.44
CA ARG A 164 -1.70 -8.45 21.67
C ARG A 164 -3.18 -8.16 21.38
N GLN A 165 -3.45 -7.18 20.53
CA GLN A 165 -4.82 -6.79 20.13
C GLN A 165 -5.54 -7.91 19.37
N GLU A 166 -4.83 -8.58 18.45
CA GLU A 166 -5.38 -9.59 17.55
C GLU A 166 -5.15 -11.05 18.01
N GLY A 167 -4.52 -11.24 19.19
CA GLY A 167 -4.38 -12.55 19.84
C GLY A 167 -3.29 -13.45 19.25
N PHE A 168 -2.21 -12.88 18.67
CA PHE A 168 -1.05 -13.64 18.15
C PHE A 168 0.30 -13.24 18.76
N THR A 169 0.32 -12.73 20.01
CA THR A 169 1.52 -12.21 20.68
C THR A 169 2.68 -13.19 20.69
N ARG A 170 2.44 -14.48 21.02
CA ARG A 170 3.49 -15.52 21.05
C ARG A 170 4.15 -15.69 19.68
N ALA A 171 3.34 -15.72 18.62
CA ALA A 171 3.83 -15.79 17.25
C ALA A 171 4.58 -14.54 16.86
N ALA A 172 4.17 -13.34 17.30
CA ALA A 172 4.87 -12.09 17.07
C ALA A 172 6.28 -12.10 17.67
N VAL A 173 6.43 -12.53 18.94
CA VAL A 173 7.73 -12.66 19.59
C VAL A 173 8.64 -13.63 18.83
N TYR A 174 8.15 -14.83 18.50
CA TYR A 174 8.90 -15.82 17.73
C TYR A 174 9.28 -15.30 16.35
N GLY A 175 8.35 -14.62 15.67
CA GLY A 175 8.56 -14.03 14.33
C GLY A 175 9.65 -12.96 14.32
N LEU A 176 9.72 -12.11 15.35
CA LEU A 176 10.76 -11.07 15.47
C LEU A 176 12.17 -11.70 15.51
N VAL A 177 12.35 -12.77 16.28
CA VAL A 177 13.63 -13.52 16.33
C VAL A 177 13.96 -14.10 14.96
N ARG A 178 13.00 -14.75 14.30
CA ARG A 178 13.20 -15.39 13.00
C ARG A 178 13.46 -14.41 11.87
N THR A 179 12.79 -13.24 11.90
CA THR A 179 12.90 -12.22 10.83
C THR A 179 14.32 -11.64 10.75
N ARG A 180 15.06 -11.57 11.88
CA ARG A 180 16.47 -11.11 11.90
C ARG A 180 17.39 -11.91 10.97
N PHE A 181 17.05 -13.17 10.66
CA PHE A 181 17.84 -14.07 9.80
C PHE A 181 17.19 -14.33 8.45
N SER A 182 16.11 -13.61 8.10
CA SER A 182 15.33 -13.83 6.88
C SER A 182 15.99 -13.26 5.62
N LYS A 183 15.58 -13.78 4.44
CA LYS A 183 15.95 -13.21 3.13
C LYS A 183 15.50 -11.74 3.02
N TYR A 184 14.32 -11.41 3.56
CA TYR A 184 13.79 -10.05 3.59
C TYR A 184 14.73 -9.07 4.33
N TRP A 185 15.26 -9.46 5.49
CA TRP A 185 16.20 -8.61 6.24
C TRP A 185 17.50 -8.37 5.46
N ARG A 186 18.02 -9.40 4.77
CA ARG A 186 19.21 -9.29 3.92
C ARG A 186 18.97 -8.35 2.73
N LEU A 187 17.84 -8.51 2.02
CA LEU A 187 17.47 -7.65 0.90
C LEU A 187 17.28 -6.19 1.35
N ARG A 188 16.56 -5.99 2.47
CA ARG A 188 16.39 -4.67 3.08
C ARG A 188 17.72 -4.01 3.45
N LYS A 189 18.71 -4.79 3.88
CA LYS A 189 20.05 -4.28 4.23
C LYS A 189 20.89 -3.96 2.99
N SER A 190 20.79 -4.73 1.92
CA SER A 190 21.57 -4.52 0.69
C SER A 190 21.01 -3.40 -0.19
N MET A 191 19.69 -3.33 -0.36
CA MET A 191 19.03 -2.35 -1.24
C MET A 191 18.54 -1.09 -0.49
N GLY A 192 18.41 -1.18 0.84
CA GLY A 192 17.80 -0.12 1.64
C GLY A 192 16.29 -0.04 1.47
N LEU A 193 15.68 0.85 2.23
CA LEU A 193 14.29 1.29 2.04
C LEU A 193 14.32 2.82 2.02
N ALA A 194 13.65 3.43 1.05
CA ALA A 194 13.50 4.86 1.00
C ALA A 194 12.74 5.36 2.24
N ARG A 195 13.24 6.43 2.82
CA ARG A 195 12.70 7.07 4.02
C ARG A 195 12.57 8.56 3.78
N TYR A 196 11.51 9.13 4.27
CA TYR A 196 11.19 10.53 4.03
C TYR A 196 10.79 11.24 5.31
N ASP A 197 11.13 12.51 5.42
CA ASP A 197 10.51 13.37 6.42
C ASP A 197 9.17 13.90 5.89
N ASP A 198 8.30 14.34 6.81
CA ASP A 198 6.99 14.90 6.50
C ASP A 198 7.07 16.01 5.43
N ALA A 199 7.96 17.00 5.68
CA ALA A 199 8.15 18.11 4.76
C ALA A 199 8.65 17.70 3.36
N GLU A 200 9.48 16.65 3.26
CA GLU A 200 9.98 16.16 1.96
C GLU A 200 8.85 15.57 1.11
N ILE A 201 7.97 14.75 1.72
CA ILE A 201 6.84 14.16 1.00
C ILE A 201 5.81 15.22 0.66
N THR A 202 5.50 16.11 1.59
CA THR A 202 4.59 17.24 1.33
C THR A 202 5.06 18.05 0.13
N ALA A 203 6.34 18.46 0.12
CA ALA A 203 6.90 19.24 -0.98
C ALA A 203 6.86 18.49 -2.33
N LYS A 204 7.12 17.17 -2.34
CA LYS A 204 7.04 16.36 -3.57
C LYS A 204 5.60 16.26 -4.11
N LEU A 205 4.63 16.04 -3.24
CA LEU A 205 3.22 15.99 -3.61
C LEU A 205 2.71 17.35 -4.12
N GLU A 206 3.10 18.43 -3.44
CA GLU A 206 2.76 19.81 -3.87
C GLU A 206 3.40 20.18 -5.21
N ALA A 207 4.67 19.80 -5.42
CA ALA A 207 5.36 20.00 -6.70
C ALA A 207 4.68 19.24 -7.86
N ALA A 208 4.02 18.11 -7.57
CA ALA A 208 3.22 17.37 -8.54
C ALA A 208 1.81 17.96 -8.76
N GLY A 209 1.46 19.07 -8.08
CA GLY A 209 0.20 19.82 -8.28
C GLY A 209 -0.89 19.54 -7.25
N PHE A 210 -0.65 18.67 -6.27
CA PHE A 210 -1.65 18.33 -5.26
C PHE A 210 -1.74 19.39 -4.14
N THR A 211 -2.90 19.48 -3.52
CA THR A 211 -3.05 20.05 -2.18
C THR A 211 -2.93 18.92 -1.17
N VAL A 212 -2.09 19.09 -0.15
CA VAL A 212 -1.63 18.00 0.70
C VAL A 212 -1.98 18.24 2.17
N GLU A 213 -2.44 17.19 2.83
CA GLU A 213 -2.53 17.14 4.28
C GLU A 213 -2.00 15.80 4.80
N ARG A 214 -1.46 15.79 6.01
CA ARG A 214 -1.09 14.56 6.69
C ARG A 214 -2.29 14.00 7.43
N ALA A 215 -2.64 12.72 7.19
CA ALA A 215 -3.69 12.05 7.92
C ALA A 215 -3.34 11.91 9.41
N ALA A 216 -4.33 12.04 10.29
CA ALA A 216 -4.17 11.88 11.73
C ALA A 216 -3.70 10.48 12.13
N THR A 217 -4.05 9.45 11.35
CA THR A 217 -3.69 8.05 11.58
C THR A 217 -3.09 7.44 10.33
N ASN A 218 -2.17 6.49 10.51
CA ASN A 218 -1.63 5.71 9.40
C ASN A 218 -2.56 4.57 9.01
N ILE A 219 -2.56 4.17 7.74
CA ILE A 219 -3.16 2.92 7.27
C ILE A 219 -2.36 1.74 7.85
N GLY A 220 -3.05 0.77 8.42
CA GLY A 220 -2.43 -0.39 9.05
C GLY A 220 -2.16 -0.21 10.55
N HIS A 221 -1.36 -1.12 11.12
CA HIS A 221 -1.19 -1.23 12.58
C HIS A 221 -0.04 -0.39 13.16
N ASN A 222 0.83 0.16 12.29
CA ASN A 222 2.03 0.87 12.75
C ASN A 222 1.79 2.38 12.79
N ASP A 223 1.52 2.92 13.98
CA ASP A 223 1.28 4.33 14.27
C ASP A 223 2.55 5.23 14.11
N LYS A 224 3.72 4.62 13.91
CA LYS A 224 4.98 5.33 13.64
C LYS A 224 5.21 5.59 12.16
N ARG A 225 4.34 5.13 11.29
CA ARG A 225 4.32 5.42 9.85
C ARG A 225 3.41 6.60 9.56
N MET A 226 3.50 7.12 8.35
CA MET A 226 2.74 8.29 7.95
C MET A 226 1.83 7.96 6.77
N THR A 227 0.65 8.59 6.76
CA THR A 227 -0.25 8.61 5.61
C THR A 227 -0.48 10.06 5.19
N PHE A 228 -0.42 10.34 3.90
CA PHE A 228 -0.69 11.64 3.30
C PHE A 228 -1.92 11.56 2.40
N LEU A 229 -2.73 12.59 2.45
CA LEU A 229 -3.91 12.79 1.64
C LEU A 229 -3.62 13.95 0.67
N ALA A 230 -3.62 13.65 -0.62
CA ALA A 230 -3.25 14.60 -1.66
C ALA A 230 -4.40 14.74 -2.65
N ARG A 231 -4.98 15.95 -2.78
CA ARG A 231 -6.13 16.20 -3.66
C ARG A 231 -5.68 16.94 -4.92
N THR A 232 -6.23 16.53 -6.06
CA THR A 232 -6.15 17.32 -7.30
C THR A 232 -6.96 18.59 -7.16
N ARG A 233 -6.50 19.67 -7.80
CA ARG A 233 -7.21 20.94 -7.88
C ARG A 233 -8.31 20.88 -8.93
#